data_65e036d063ec20174b69bae570f36c8d
#
_entry.id   65e036d063ec20174b69bae570f36c8d
#
_cell.length_a   1.000
_cell.length_b   1.000
_cell.length_c   1.000
_cell.angle_alpha   90.00
_cell.angle_beta   90.00
_cell.angle_gamma   90.00
#
_symmetry.space_group_name_H-M   'P 1'
#
loop_
_entity.id
_entity.type
_entity.pdbx_description
1 polymer ?
#
loop_
_entity_poly.entity_id
_entity_poly.type
_entity_poly.pdbx_seq_one_letter_code
_entity_poly.pdbx_strand_id
1 'polypeptide(L)'
;MSNPKLYLHETIHIIGTGSEAYKRHTGTRTPSGPAGGLVGTWQQSGSTGDWPRVVNLWEMDGWAGWGQLLEHQYGGEGQPAALAQWWSEAARLRSGGFDRILEPAPYCPTRAELISRKVRGRAFIQEIATVFPGAADAYLEGVEAHWVSVAARRGLTLAGAWRTAMRDTEAVLLWCLPTLGDYVRHLSDFATARETREWTAKARLWRTDYRETLLIPSVWCVMHPEWTTPDA
;
A
#
# COMPACT_ATOMS: atom_id res chain seq x y z
N MET A 1 -14.27 -15.67 -3.70
CA MET A 1 -15.09 -14.64 -3.00
C MET A 1 -14.39 -13.32 -3.22
N SER A 2 -15.09 -12.26 -3.58
CA SER A 2 -14.49 -10.93 -3.74
C SER A 2 -14.06 -10.40 -2.37
N ASN A 3 -12.95 -9.64 -2.33
CA ASN A 3 -12.46 -8.98 -1.11
C ASN A 3 -13.45 -7.85 -0.72
N PRO A 4 -14.17 -7.94 0.42
CA PRO A 4 -15.18 -6.96 0.83
C PRO A 4 -14.59 -5.75 1.59
N LYS A 5 -13.28 -5.71 1.70
CA LYS A 5 -12.57 -4.68 2.48
C LYS A 5 -12.45 -3.37 1.72
N LEU A 6 -12.11 -2.32 2.44
CA LEU A 6 -11.69 -1.03 1.91
C LEU A 6 -10.32 -0.71 2.52
N TYR A 7 -9.53 0.10 1.85
CA TYR A 7 -8.19 0.42 2.35
C TYR A 7 -7.98 1.93 2.41
N LEU A 8 -7.37 2.39 3.50
CA LEU A 8 -6.81 3.74 3.61
C LEU A 8 -5.30 3.64 3.33
N HIS A 9 -4.87 4.30 2.27
CA HIS A 9 -3.47 4.42 1.88
C HIS A 9 -3.00 5.85 2.10
N GLU A 10 -2.07 6.03 3.01
CA GLU A 10 -1.53 7.33 3.37
C GLU A 10 -0.11 7.48 2.81
N THR A 11 0.17 8.60 2.17
CA THR A 11 1.53 9.02 1.80
C THR A 11 1.90 10.22 2.66
N ILE A 12 2.84 10.04 3.56
CA ILE A 12 3.18 11.00 4.60
C ILE A 12 4.52 11.66 4.30
N HIS A 13 4.56 12.98 4.26
CA HIS A 13 5.78 13.74 4.12
C HIS A 13 6.41 13.91 5.50
N ILE A 14 7.63 13.41 5.67
CA ILE A 14 8.34 13.39 6.94
C ILE A 14 9.25 14.62 7.07
N ILE A 15 9.39 15.12 8.29
CA ILE A 15 10.32 16.21 8.61
C ILE A 15 11.69 15.61 8.94
N GLY A 16 12.72 16.03 8.19
CA GLY A 16 14.10 15.63 8.45
C GLY A 16 14.31 14.12 8.48
N THR A 17 14.87 13.60 9.57
CA THR A 17 15.17 12.16 9.76
C THR A 17 14.08 11.42 10.55
N GLY A 18 12.88 11.99 10.67
CA GLY A 18 11.80 11.50 11.54
C GLY A 18 11.12 10.18 11.09
N SER A 19 11.53 9.55 9.99
CA SER A 19 10.84 8.36 9.43
C SER A 19 10.70 7.22 10.44
N GLU A 20 11.77 6.86 11.17
CA GLU A 20 11.72 5.77 12.15
C GLU A 20 10.81 6.11 13.35
N ALA A 21 10.89 7.34 13.84
CA ALA A 21 10.02 7.82 14.93
C ALA A 21 8.55 7.80 14.48
N TYR A 22 8.25 8.25 13.26
CA TYR A 22 6.89 8.25 12.73
C TYR A 22 6.34 6.83 12.54
N LYS A 23 7.11 5.91 11.97
CA LYS A 23 6.70 4.51 11.81
C LYS A 23 6.43 3.84 13.16
N ARG A 24 7.26 4.11 14.17
CA ARG A 24 7.03 3.63 15.54
C ARG A 24 5.73 4.21 16.11
N HIS A 25 5.52 5.51 15.97
CA HIS A 25 4.30 6.18 16.42
C HIS A 25 3.05 5.59 15.75
N THR A 26 3.09 5.33 14.42
CA THR A 26 2.02 4.65 13.70
C THR A 26 1.81 3.23 14.19
N GLY A 27 2.88 2.47 14.42
CA GLY A 27 2.82 1.07 14.84
C GLY A 27 2.26 0.86 16.25
N THR A 28 2.35 1.88 17.12
CA THR A 28 1.74 1.86 18.46
C THR A 28 0.23 2.17 18.43
N ARG A 29 -0.30 2.64 17.30
CA ARG A 29 -1.73 2.81 17.11
C ARG A 29 -2.35 1.42 17.01
N THR A 30 -2.90 0.95 18.12
CA THR A 30 -3.44 -0.39 18.23
C THR A 30 -4.55 -0.67 17.22
N PRO A 31 -4.73 -1.94 16.79
CA PRO A 31 -5.78 -2.37 15.86
C PRO A 31 -7.21 -2.14 16.33
N SER A 32 -7.41 -1.76 17.58
CA SER A 32 -8.73 -1.53 18.21
C SER A 32 -9.42 -0.21 17.80
N GLY A 33 -8.83 0.56 16.92
CA GLY A 33 -9.50 1.73 16.33
C GLY A 33 -10.46 1.35 15.20
N PRO A 34 -11.43 2.22 14.85
CA PRO A 34 -12.42 1.96 13.80
C PRO A 34 -11.81 1.79 12.39
N ALA A 35 -10.52 2.01 12.23
CA ALA A 35 -9.78 1.89 10.97
C ALA A 35 -9.29 0.46 10.64
N GLY A 36 -9.81 -0.59 11.27
CA GLY A 36 -9.35 -1.95 10.97
C GLY A 36 -7.90 -2.20 11.39
N GLY A 37 -7.22 -3.14 10.71
CA GLY A 37 -5.83 -3.50 11.01
C GLY A 37 -4.82 -2.77 10.16
N LEU A 38 -3.70 -2.33 10.75
CA LEU A 38 -2.54 -1.91 10.00
C LEU A 38 -2.02 -3.09 9.17
N VAL A 39 -2.01 -2.94 7.84
CA VAL A 39 -1.38 -3.89 6.93
C VAL A 39 0.13 -3.67 6.95
N GLY A 40 0.55 -2.41 6.95
CA GLY A 40 1.95 -2.07 7.07
C GLY A 40 2.23 -0.57 7.07
N THR A 41 3.44 -0.26 7.48
CA THR A 41 4.07 1.04 7.35
C THR A 41 5.47 0.85 6.76
N TRP A 42 5.78 1.64 5.73
CA TRP A 42 7.01 1.53 4.96
C TRP A 42 7.69 2.89 4.85
N GLN A 43 9.00 2.89 4.80
CA GLN A 43 9.76 4.04 4.34
C GLN A 43 9.98 3.95 2.83
N GLN A 44 9.70 5.01 2.10
CA GLN A 44 10.05 5.13 0.69
C GLN A 44 11.57 5.35 0.55
N SER A 45 12.20 4.59 -0.36
CA SER A 45 13.60 4.82 -0.71
C SER A 45 13.75 6.10 -1.54
N GLY A 46 14.64 6.99 -1.12
CA GLY A 46 14.88 8.27 -1.79
C GLY A 46 15.45 8.14 -3.20
N SER A 47 16.08 7.01 -3.54
CA SER A 47 16.58 6.76 -4.90
C SER A 47 15.47 6.46 -5.91
N THR A 48 14.23 6.22 -5.46
CA THR A 48 13.11 5.83 -6.32
C THR A 48 11.94 6.83 -6.31
N GLY A 49 12.09 7.95 -5.63
CA GLY A 49 11.04 8.96 -5.59
C GLY A 49 11.32 10.04 -4.54
N ASP A 50 10.30 10.79 -4.20
CA ASP A 50 10.42 11.88 -3.23
C ASP A 50 10.77 11.37 -1.83
N TRP A 51 11.67 12.06 -1.17
CA TRP A 51 12.19 11.68 0.14
C TRP A 51 12.30 12.92 1.04
N PRO A 52 12.06 12.79 2.34
CA PRO A 52 11.66 11.58 3.09
C PRO A 52 10.14 11.37 3.12
N ARG A 53 9.71 10.12 2.88
CA ARG A 53 8.29 9.73 2.93
C ARG A 53 8.09 8.41 3.66
N VAL A 54 6.94 8.31 4.33
CA VAL A 54 6.40 7.07 4.88
C VAL A 54 5.06 6.77 4.19
N VAL A 55 4.82 5.52 3.88
CA VAL A 55 3.56 5.02 3.35
C VAL A 55 2.92 4.12 4.40
N ASN A 56 1.66 4.35 4.71
CA ASN A 56 0.85 3.46 5.56
C ASN A 56 -0.28 2.86 4.74
N LEU A 57 -0.64 1.63 5.05
CA LEU A 57 -1.81 0.95 4.51
C LEU A 57 -2.62 0.34 5.64
N TRP A 58 -3.90 0.70 5.71
CA TRP A 58 -4.86 0.23 6.69
C TRP A 58 -5.99 -0.50 5.97
N GLU A 59 -6.41 -1.65 6.50
CA GLU A 59 -7.58 -2.38 6.04
C GLU A 59 -8.79 -2.03 6.90
N MET A 60 -9.94 -1.77 6.29
CA MET A 60 -11.20 -1.40 6.94
C MET A 60 -12.33 -2.35 6.50
N ASP A 61 -13.40 -2.42 7.28
CA ASP A 61 -14.56 -3.24 6.99
C ASP A 61 -15.50 -2.57 5.97
N GLY A 62 -14.97 -2.40 4.74
CA GLY A 62 -15.68 -1.80 3.63
C GLY A 62 -16.07 -0.34 3.89
N TRP A 63 -17.04 0.16 3.14
CA TRP A 63 -17.57 1.51 3.28
C TRP A 63 -18.21 1.78 4.65
N ALA A 64 -18.78 0.75 5.28
CA ALA A 64 -19.34 0.89 6.63
C ALA A 64 -18.23 1.18 7.66
N GLY A 65 -17.09 0.50 7.58
CA GLY A 65 -15.94 0.76 8.45
C GLY A 65 -15.35 2.15 8.24
N TRP A 66 -15.30 2.62 6.98
CA TRP A 66 -14.87 4.00 6.71
C TRP A 66 -15.85 5.04 7.25
N GLY A 67 -17.17 4.80 7.11
CA GLY A 67 -18.21 5.64 7.72
C GLY A 67 -18.06 5.74 9.24
N GLN A 68 -17.81 4.62 9.91
CA GLN A 68 -17.54 4.60 11.36
C GLN A 68 -16.29 5.39 11.74
N LEU A 69 -15.24 5.32 10.92
CA LEU A 69 -14.02 6.11 11.12
C LEU A 69 -14.31 7.61 11.03
N LEU A 70 -15.07 8.05 10.01
CA LEU A 70 -15.46 9.45 9.86
C LEU A 70 -16.31 9.93 11.02
N GLU A 71 -17.31 9.14 11.44
CA GLU A 71 -18.15 9.47 12.59
C GLU A 71 -17.32 9.58 13.88
N HIS A 72 -16.37 8.68 14.09
CA HIS A 72 -15.45 8.76 15.22
C HIS A 72 -14.55 10.00 15.20
N GLN A 73 -14.14 10.45 14.02
CA GLN A 73 -13.23 11.60 13.88
C GLN A 73 -13.96 12.94 13.90
N TYR A 74 -15.18 13.02 13.36
CA TYR A 74 -15.85 14.29 13.04
C TYR A 74 -17.30 14.38 13.55
N GLY A 75 -17.89 13.29 14.02
CA GLY A 75 -19.31 13.24 14.39
C GLY A 75 -19.67 13.89 15.74
N GLY A 76 -18.69 14.29 16.54
CA GLY A 76 -18.87 14.95 17.84
C GLY A 76 -18.57 16.44 17.82
N GLU A 77 -18.64 17.08 19.00
CA GLU A 77 -18.28 18.51 19.20
C GLU A 77 -16.78 18.78 19.06
N GLY A 78 -16.00 17.77 18.69
CA GLY A 78 -14.55 17.86 18.47
C GLY A 78 -13.93 16.48 18.35
N GLN A 79 -12.64 16.48 18.03
CA GLN A 79 -11.88 15.24 17.89
C GLN A 79 -11.71 14.57 19.27
N PRO A 80 -11.87 13.24 19.41
CA PRO A 80 -11.63 12.53 20.66
C PRO A 80 -10.23 12.84 21.22
N ALA A 81 -10.13 13.07 22.53
CA ALA A 81 -8.88 13.55 23.16
C ALA A 81 -7.65 12.66 22.85
N ALA A 82 -7.80 11.35 22.89
CA ALA A 82 -6.72 10.41 22.57
C ALA A 82 -6.27 10.53 21.10
N LEU A 83 -7.22 10.76 20.19
CA LEU A 83 -6.93 10.97 18.78
C LEU A 83 -6.25 12.33 18.55
N ALA A 84 -6.72 13.37 19.22
CA ALA A 84 -6.11 14.70 19.16
C ALA A 84 -4.67 14.69 19.69
N GLN A 85 -4.42 13.97 20.78
CA GLN A 85 -3.06 13.79 21.31
C GLN A 85 -2.17 13.05 20.30
N TRP A 86 -2.66 11.95 19.74
CA TRP A 86 -1.93 11.18 18.72
C TRP A 86 -1.54 12.07 17.54
N TRP A 87 -2.48 12.87 17.03
CA TRP A 87 -2.21 13.81 15.92
C TRP A 87 -1.23 14.91 16.32
N SER A 88 -1.30 15.43 17.54
CA SER A 88 -0.35 16.43 18.05
C SER A 88 1.08 15.90 18.05
N GLU A 89 1.28 14.63 18.40
CA GLU A 89 2.58 13.97 18.36
C GLU A 89 3.03 13.71 16.93
N ALA A 90 2.15 13.17 16.09
CA ALA A 90 2.43 12.92 14.68
C ALA A 90 2.82 14.19 13.91
N ALA A 91 2.16 15.33 14.21
CA ALA A 91 2.40 16.62 13.55
C ALA A 91 3.84 17.14 13.75
N ARG A 92 4.55 16.71 14.79
CA ARG A 92 5.96 17.06 15.01
C ARG A 92 6.92 16.32 14.08
N LEU A 93 6.45 15.23 13.46
CA LEU A 93 7.25 14.33 12.64
C LEU A 93 6.89 14.45 11.15
N ARG A 94 5.78 15.10 10.81
CA ARG A 94 5.26 15.20 9.43
C ARG A 94 4.97 16.65 9.05
N SER A 95 5.17 16.98 7.77
CA SER A 95 4.83 18.29 7.21
C SER A 95 3.57 18.27 6.34
N GLY A 96 2.93 17.10 6.21
CA GLY A 96 1.76 16.91 5.39
C GLY A 96 1.69 15.51 4.81
N GLY A 97 1.02 15.39 3.70
CA GLY A 97 0.80 14.14 3.00
C GLY A 97 -0.52 14.17 2.25
N PHE A 98 -0.91 13.04 1.72
CA PHE A 98 -2.24 12.85 1.14
C PHE A 98 -2.66 11.39 1.27
N ASP A 99 -3.97 11.19 1.24
CA ASP A 99 -4.58 9.89 1.45
C ASP A 99 -5.37 9.46 0.22
N ARG A 100 -5.50 8.14 0.07
CA ARG A 100 -6.37 7.47 -0.89
C ARG A 100 -7.28 6.52 -0.16
N ILE A 101 -8.54 6.49 -0.56
CA ILE A 101 -9.41 5.35 -0.28
C ILE A 101 -9.30 4.41 -1.46
N LEU A 102 -8.92 3.15 -1.18
CA LEU A 102 -8.65 2.16 -2.20
C LEU A 102 -9.70 1.03 -2.13
N GLU A 103 -10.30 0.73 -3.28
CA GLU A 103 -11.24 -0.38 -3.48
C GLU A 103 -10.49 -1.56 -4.11
N PRO A 104 -10.53 -2.74 -3.49
CA PRO A 104 -9.74 -3.88 -3.94
C PRO A 104 -10.30 -4.50 -5.21
N ALA A 105 -9.40 -4.94 -6.10
CA ALA A 105 -9.74 -5.86 -7.17
C ALA A 105 -10.21 -7.22 -6.58
N PRO A 106 -11.01 -8.00 -7.32
CA PRO A 106 -11.55 -9.28 -6.81
C PRO A 106 -10.48 -10.27 -6.31
N TYR A 107 -9.30 -10.23 -6.89
CA TYR A 107 -8.15 -11.09 -6.56
C TYR A 107 -7.18 -10.47 -5.54
N CYS A 108 -7.43 -9.24 -5.08
CA CYS A 108 -6.61 -8.56 -4.09
C CYS A 108 -6.66 -9.31 -2.76
N PRO A 109 -5.52 -9.74 -2.17
CA PRO A 109 -5.52 -10.43 -0.90
C PRO A 109 -5.91 -9.48 0.24
N THR A 110 -6.68 -10.00 1.21
CA THR A 110 -6.92 -9.33 2.49
C THR A 110 -5.70 -9.42 3.40
N ARG A 111 -5.66 -8.58 4.44
CA ARG A 111 -4.64 -8.64 5.50
C ARG A 111 -4.56 -10.05 6.12
N ALA A 112 -5.70 -10.66 6.41
CA ALA A 112 -5.77 -12.02 6.96
C ALA A 112 -5.17 -13.07 6.02
N GLU A 113 -5.43 -12.95 4.71
CA GLU A 113 -4.85 -13.84 3.71
C GLU A 113 -3.34 -13.63 3.53
N LEU A 114 -2.83 -12.40 3.59
CA LEU A 114 -1.39 -12.12 3.57
C LEU A 114 -0.69 -12.79 4.76
N ILE A 115 -1.29 -12.74 5.95
CA ILE A 115 -0.78 -13.39 7.16
C ILE A 115 -0.82 -14.91 7.00
N SER A 116 -1.97 -15.48 6.61
CA SER A 116 -2.15 -16.94 6.50
C SER A 116 -1.25 -17.58 5.44
N ARG A 117 -1.05 -16.89 4.31
CA ARG A 117 -0.14 -17.30 3.23
C ARG A 117 1.33 -17.03 3.55
N LYS A 118 1.64 -16.44 4.71
CA LYS A 118 2.98 -16.06 5.15
C LYS A 118 3.73 -15.23 4.10
N VAL A 119 3.06 -14.29 3.44
CA VAL A 119 3.72 -13.37 2.53
C VAL A 119 4.71 -12.53 3.34
N ARG A 120 5.99 -12.61 3.01
CA ARG A 120 7.08 -11.96 3.75
C ARG A 120 8.13 -11.44 2.79
N GLY A 121 8.63 -10.23 3.03
CA GLY A 121 9.71 -9.65 2.23
C GLY A 121 10.36 -8.44 2.87
N ARG A 122 11.55 -8.12 2.37
CA ARG A 122 12.35 -6.94 2.77
C ARG A 122 12.30 -5.80 1.76
N ALA A 123 11.73 -6.03 0.59
CA ALA A 123 11.54 -5.02 -0.44
C ALA A 123 10.09 -5.06 -0.95
N PHE A 124 9.51 -3.90 -1.17
CA PHE A 124 8.19 -3.77 -1.76
C PHE A 124 8.24 -2.77 -2.91
N ILE A 125 7.53 -3.07 -3.99
CA ILE A 125 7.31 -2.14 -5.08
C ILE A 125 5.88 -1.64 -4.99
N GLN A 126 5.72 -0.34 -4.75
CA GLN A 126 4.44 0.34 -4.96
C GLN A 126 4.41 0.86 -6.39
N GLU A 127 3.45 0.39 -7.16
CA GLU A 127 3.15 0.91 -8.49
C GLU A 127 1.89 1.78 -8.41
N ILE A 128 1.96 3.00 -8.91
CA ILE A 128 0.81 3.87 -9.11
C ILE A 128 0.67 4.09 -10.61
N ALA A 129 -0.39 3.54 -11.18
CA ALA A 129 -0.70 3.66 -12.60
C ALA A 129 -1.72 4.78 -12.83
N THR A 130 -1.41 5.68 -13.75
CA THR A 130 -2.39 6.61 -14.32
C THR A 130 -3.06 5.90 -15.49
N VAL A 131 -4.36 5.65 -15.35
CA VAL A 131 -5.15 4.97 -16.37
C VAL A 131 -6.02 5.96 -17.15
N PHE A 132 -6.52 5.55 -18.31
CA PHE A 132 -7.54 6.32 -19.00
C PHE A 132 -8.80 6.44 -18.11
N PRO A 133 -9.58 7.54 -18.23
CA PRO A 133 -10.80 7.69 -17.44
C PRO A 133 -11.71 6.47 -17.55
N GLY A 134 -12.12 5.91 -16.40
CA GLY A 134 -12.95 4.71 -16.31
C GLY A 134 -12.24 3.39 -16.59
N ALA A 135 -10.93 3.37 -16.90
CA ALA A 135 -10.21 2.15 -17.27
C ALA A 135 -9.57 1.40 -16.09
N ALA A 136 -9.77 1.84 -14.84
CA ALA A 136 -9.09 1.25 -13.68
C ALA A 136 -9.41 -0.24 -13.49
N ASP A 137 -10.67 -0.64 -13.59
CA ASP A 137 -11.08 -2.04 -13.45
C ASP A 137 -10.51 -2.89 -14.60
N ALA A 138 -10.62 -2.42 -15.85
CA ALA A 138 -10.06 -3.13 -17.01
C ALA A 138 -8.51 -3.27 -16.94
N TYR A 139 -7.83 -2.26 -16.40
CA TYR A 139 -6.39 -2.35 -16.13
C TYR A 139 -6.08 -3.43 -15.09
N LEU A 140 -6.82 -3.47 -13.99
CA LEU A 140 -6.63 -4.46 -12.92
C LEU A 140 -6.95 -5.88 -13.41
N GLU A 141 -8.00 -6.08 -14.21
CA GLU A 141 -8.29 -7.37 -14.89
C GLU A 141 -7.13 -7.76 -15.82
N GLY A 142 -6.57 -6.82 -16.56
CA GLY A 142 -5.39 -7.02 -17.39
C GLY A 142 -4.16 -7.43 -16.59
N VAL A 143 -3.94 -6.84 -15.40
CA VAL A 143 -2.88 -7.22 -14.45
C VAL A 143 -3.06 -8.66 -14.00
N GLU A 144 -4.27 -9.06 -13.58
CA GLU A 144 -4.56 -10.45 -13.17
C GLU A 144 -4.26 -11.42 -14.29
N ALA A 145 -4.86 -11.19 -15.47
CA ALA A 145 -4.81 -12.10 -16.60
C ALA A 145 -3.41 -12.25 -17.22
N HIS A 146 -2.58 -11.21 -17.19
CA HIS A 146 -1.34 -11.16 -17.97
C HIS A 146 -0.07 -10.92 -17.18
N TRP A 147 -0.16 -10.35 -15.97
CA TRP A 147 1.04 -9.97 -15.25
C TRP A 147 1.26 -10.74 -13.94
N VAL A 148 0.23 -11.04 -13.16
CA VAL A 148 0.37 -11.70 -11.83
C VAL A 148 1.20 -12.99 -11.92
N SER A 149 0.91 -13.88 -12.89
CA SER A 149 1.64 -15.14 -13.05
C SER A 149 3.08 -14.93 -13.55
N VAL A 150 3.30 -13.93 -14.39
CA VAL A 150 4.63 -13.57 -14.87
C VAL A 150 5.46 -12.99 -13.72
N ALA A 151 4.90 -12.07 -12.96
CA ALA A 151 5.51 -11.46 -11.78
C ALA A 151 5.90 -12.53 -10.75
N ALA A 152 5.02 -13.51 -10.49
CA ALA A 152 5.30 -14.61 -9.56
C ALA A 152 6.51 -15.45 -10.00
N ARG A 153 6.65 -15.78 -11.29
CA ARG A 153 7.84 -16.49 -11.80
C ARG A 153 9.12 -15.66 -11.67
N ARG A 154 9.01 -14.35 -11.57
CA ARG A 154 10.11 -13.42 -11.35
C ARG A 154 10.37 -13.10 -9.87
N GLY A 155 9.72 -13.81 -8.96
CA GLY A 155 9.91 -13.69 -7.52
C GLY A 155 9.09 -12.57 -6.85
N LEU A 156 8.16 -11.93 -7.57
CA LEU A 156 7.26 -10.94 -6.99
C LEU A 156 5.99 -11.64 -6.50
N THR A 157 5.59 -11.35 -5.28
CA THR A 157 4.30 -11.79 -4.74
C THR A 157 3.35 -10.60 -4.69
N LEU A 158 2.15 -10.74 -5.26
CA LEU A 158 1.13 -9.71 -5.15
C LEU A 158 0.70 -9.53 -3.69
N ALA A 159 0.90 -8.33 -3.16
CA ALA A 159 0.48 -7.93 -1.83
C ALA A 159 -0.79 -7.06 -1.86
N GLY A 160 -1.14 -6.52 -3.01
CA GLY A 160 -2.38 -5.79 -3.19
C GLY A 160 -2.57 -5.22 -4.59
N ALA A 161 -3.86 -5.03 -4.96
CA ALA A 161 -4.28 -4.46 -6.23
C ALA A 161 -5.60 -3.71 -6.01
N TRP A 162 -5.62 -2.41 -6.32
CA TRP A 162 -6.75 -1.54 -6.01
C TRP A 162 -6.98 -0.49 -7.10
N ARG A 163 -8.23 -0.06 -7.25
CA ARG A 163 -8.56 1.23 -7.85
C ARG A 163 -8.67 2.29 -6.74
N THR A 164 -8.42 3.54 -7.06
CA THR A 164 -8.62 4.64 -6.12
C THR A 164 -10.08 5.10 -6.18
N ALA A 165 -10.77 5.03 -5.05
CA ALA A 165 -12.13 5.57 -4.94
C ALA A 165 -12.12 7.09 -5.19
N MET A 166 -13.19 7.62 -5.76
CA MET A 166 -13.34 9.05 -6.11
C MET A 166 -12.30 9.57 -7.13
N ARG A 167 -11.56 8.65 -7.79
CA ARG A 167 -10.59 8.97 -8.84
C ARG A 167 -10.55 7.84 -9.86
N ASP A 168 -11.23 8.01 -10.97
CA ASP A 168 -11.39 6.99 -12.01
C ASP A 168 -10.17 6.81 -12.94
N THR A 169 -9.11 7.57 -12.67
CA THR A 169 -7.87 7.58 -13.47
C THR A 169 -6.66 6.99 -12.74
N GLU A 170 -6.87 6.29 -11.62
CA GLU A 170 -5.74 5.78 -10.83
C GLU A 170 -5.97 4.36 -10.33
N ALA A 171 -4.96 3.51 -10.52
CA ALA A 171 -4.85 2.19 -9.90
C ALA A 171 -3.54 2.06 -9.12
N VAL A 172 -3.56 1.28 -8.04
CA VAL A 172 -2.41 1.06 -7.15
C VAL A 172 -2.14 -0.43 -7.04
N LEU A 173 -0.89 -0.82 -7.21
CA LEU A 173 -0.43 -2.19 -6.98
C LEU A 173 0.67 -2.19 -5.91
N LEU A 174 0.71 -3.26 -5.12
CA LEU A 174 1.78 -3.50 -4.16
C LEU A 174 2.34 -4.90 -4.38
N TRP A 175 3.64 -4.97 -4.62
CA TRP A 175 4.39 -6.21 -4.82
C TRP A 175 5.38 -6.41 -3.69
N CYS A 176 5.51 -7.65 -3.20
CA CYS A 176 6.45 -8.05 -2.17
C CYS A 176 7.57 -8.89 -2.80
N LEU A 177 8.83 -8.57 -2.47
CA LEU A 177 10.01 -9.34 -2.84
C LEU A 177 10.75 -9.79 -1.58
N PRO A 178 11.33 -11.00 -1.58
CA PRO A 178 12.01 -11.55 -0.40
C PRO A 178 13.18 -10.68 0.09
N THR A 179 14.00 -10.16 -0.84
CA THR A 179 15.21 -9.41 -0.53
C THR A 179 15.38 -8.15 -1.37
N LEU A 180 16.24 -7.23 -0.94
CA LEU A 180 16.66 -6.08 -1.75
C LEU A 180 17.44 -6.52 -3.01
N GLY A 181 18.17 -7.65 -2.93
CA GLY A 181 18.84 -8.22 -4.10
C GLY A 181 17.86 -8.67 -5.19
N ASP A 182 16.71 -9.22 -4.79
CA ASP A 182 15.65 -9.58 -5.74
C ASP A 182 15.05 -8.34 -6.42
N TYR A 183 14.92 -7.23 -5.68
CA TYR A 183 14.48 -5.95 -6.26
C TYR A 183 15.47 -5.44 -7.31
N VAL A 184 16.77 -5.45 -7.02
CA VAL A 184 17.81 -5.02 -7.98
C VAL A 184 17.78 -5.91 -9.22
N ARG A 185 17.66 -7.23 -9.05
CA ARG A 185 17.54 -8.18 -10.17
C ARG A 185 16.28 -7.92 -10.99
N HIS A 186 15.14 -7.68 -10.33
CA HIS A 186 13.91 -7.33 -11.00
C HIS A 186 14.09 -6.11 -11.93
N LEU A 187 14.72 -5.04 -11.44
CA LEU A 187 14.95 -3.84 -12.24
C LEU A 187 15.91 -4.08 -13.41
N SER A 188 17.03 -4.81 -13.17
CA SER A 188 18.02 -5.09 -14.22
C SER A 188 17.44 -5.90 -15.37
N ASP A 189 16.53 -6.83 -15.04
CA ASP A 189 15.93 -7.73 -16.02
C ASP A 189 14.65 -7.13 -16.65
N PHE A 190 14.04 -6.12 -16.01
CA PHE A 190 12.74 -5.59 -16.41
C PHE A 190 12.75 -5.08 -17.86
N ALA A 191 13.77 -4.30 -18.24
CA ALA A 191 13.85 -3.71 -19.56
C ALA A 191 14.18 -4.73 -20.66
N THR A 192 14.84 -5.85 -20.33
CA THR A 192 15.36 -6.83 -21.27
C THR A 192 14.47 -8.06 -21.44
N ALA A 193 13.72 -8.45 -20.42
CA ALA A 193 12.88 -9.63 -20.46
C ALA A 193 11.71 -9.46 -21.46
N ARG A 194 11.49 -10.50 -22.25
CA ARG A 194 10.44 -10.53 -23.28
C ARG A 194 9.05 -10.33 -22.66
N GLU A 195 8.73 -11.09 -21.61
CA GLU A 195 7.41 -11.04 -20.99
C GLU A 195 7.11 -9.65 -20.39
N THR A 196 8.13 -8.95 -19.89
CA THR A 196 7.97 -7.58 -19.37
C THR A 196 7.65 -6.59 -20.48
N ARG A 197 8.35 -6.72 -21.64
CA ARG A 197 8.05 -5.89 -22.82
C ARG A 197 6.63 -6.14 -23.36
N GLU A 198 6.23 -7.40 -23.40
CA GLU A 198 4.87 -7.80 -23.83
C GLU A 198 3.82 -7.22 -22.87
N TRP A 199 4.05 -7.32 -21.55
CA TRP A 199 3.18 -6.69 -20.56
C TRP A 199 3.13 -5.17 -20.71
N THR A 200 4.30 -4.52 -20.80
CA THR A 200 4.38 -3.06 -20.92
C THR A 200 3.64 -2.56 -22.16
N ALA A 201 3.77 -3.25 -23.29
CA ALA A 201 3.04 -2.93 -24.51
C ALA A 201 1.52 -3.08 -24.34
N LYS A 202 1.10 -4.16 -23.69
CA LYS A 202 -0.32 -4.44 -23.45
C LYS A 202 -0.94 -3.49 -22.44
N ALA A 203 -0.23 -3.16 -21.36
CA ALA A 203 -0.70 -2.25 -20.32
C ALA A 203 -1.04 -0.85 -20.86
N ARG A 204 -0.38 -0.41 -21.94
CA ARG A 204 -0.67 0.85 -22.63
C ARG A 204 -2.08 0.94 -23.23
N LEU A 205 -2.80 -0.17 -23.32
CA LEU A 205 -4.22 -0.16 -23.72
C LEU A 205 -5.10 0.49 -22.64
N TRP A 206 -4.66 0.52 -21.40
CA TRP A 206 -5.44 1.01 -20.25
C TRP A 206 -4.75 2.13 -19.48
N ARG A 207 -3.39 2.19 -19.47
CA ARG A 207 -2.64 3.18 -18.71
C ARG A 207 -1.84 4.13 -19.61
N THR A 208 -1.80 5.40 -19.22
CA THR A 208 -1.02 6.44 -19.88
C THR A 208 0.35 6.61 -19.25
N ASP A 209 0.46 6.36 -17.94
CA ASP A 209 1.70 6.48 -17.18
C ASP A 209 1.68 5.54 -15.97
N TYR A 210 2.85 5.26 -15.42
CA TYR A 210 2.97 4.59 -14.12
C TYR A 210 4.28 4.99 -13.44
N ARG A 211 4.26 4.90 -12.12
CA ARG A 211 5.41 5.17 -11.28
C ARG A 211 5.61 4.04 -10.30
N GLU A 212 6.81 3.52 -10.24
CA GLU A 212 7.24 2.54 -9.25
C GLU A 212 8.12 3.19 -8.19
N THR A 213 7.89 2.83 -6.93
CA THR A 213 8.71 3.26 -5.80
C THR A 213 9.09 2.08 -4.93
N LEU A 214 10.34 2.03 -4.48
CA LEU A 214 10.81 1.04 -3.52
C LEU A 214 10.37 1.46 -2.11
N LEU A 215 9.66 0.56 -1.44
CA LEU A 215 9.24 0.71 -0.06
C LEU A 215 9.97 -0.30 0.83
N ILE A 216 10.51 0.17 1.95
CA ILE A 216 11.22 -0.64 2.95
C ILE A 216 10.28 -0.84 4.14
N PRO A 217 9.89 -2.08 4.47
CA PRO A 217 8.93 -2.34 5.53
C PRO A 217 9.51 -2.08 6.92
N SER A 218 8.67 -1.63 7.84
CA SER A 218 8.95 -1.63 9.28
C SER A 218 8.54 -2.97 9.90
N VAL A 219 8.98 -3.22 11.13
CA VAL A 219 8.60 -4.42 11.91
C VAL A 219 7.09 -4.51 12.21
N TRP A 220 6.35 -3.40 12.09
CA TRP A 220 4.87 -3.36 12.23
C TRP A 220 4.13 -3.76 10.96
N CYS A 221 4.82 -3.93 9.84
CA CYS A 221 4.21 -4.45 8.61
C CYS A 221 3.96 -5.95 8.78
N VAL A 222 2.71 -6.41 8.57
CA VAL A 222 2.36 -7.83 8.68
C VAL A 222 3.13 -8.72 7.71
N MET A 223 3.77 -8.15 6.72
CA MET A 223 4.62 -8.83 5.74
C MET A 223 6.12 -8.65 6.00
N HIS A 224 6.52 -8.05 7.13
CA HIS A 224 7.94 -8.02 7.51
C HIS A 224 8.42 -9.42 7.93
N PRO A 225 9.63 -9.85 7.59
CA PRO A 225 10.15 -11.17 7.96
C PRO A 225 10.11 -11.46 9.46
N GLU A 226 10.30 -10.45 10.29
CA GLU A 226 10.33 -10.53 11.76
C GLU A 226 8.99 -10.20 12.43
N TRP A 227 7.94 -9.96 11.61
CA TRP A 227 6.62 -9.67 12.17
C TRP A 227 6.07 -10.92 12.89
N THR A 228 5.61 -10.71 14.11
CA THR A 228 4.89 -11.69 14.92
C THR A 228 3.48 -11.17 15.18
N THR A 229 2.52 -12.08 15.31
CA THR A 229 1.19 -11.70 15.77
C THR A 229 1.34 -11.05 17.13
N PRO A 230 0.83 -9.83 17.36
CA PRO A 230 0.73 -9.30 18.72
C PRO A 230 -0.02 -10.32 19.57
N ASP A 231 0.46 -10.59 20.75
CA ASP A 231 -0.21 -11.49 21.68
C ASP A 231 -1.64 -11.01 21.89
N ALA A 232 -2.61 -11.94 21.72
CA ALA A 232 -4.03 -11.70 21.84
C ALA A 232 -4.42 -11.44 23.30
#